data_0140ccbb0b6741a6fa3d4ff5fe85baa9
#
_entry.id   0140ccbb0b6741a6fa3d4ff5fe85baa9
#
_cell.length_a   1.000
_cell.length_b   1.000
_cell.length_c   1.000
_cell.angle_alpha   90.00
_cell.angle_beta   90.00
_cell.angle_gamma   90.00
#
_symmetry.space_group_name_H-M   'P 1'
#
loop_
_entity.id
_entity.type
_entity.pdbx_description
1 polymer ?
#
loop_
_entity_poly.entity_id
_entity_poly.type
_entity_poly.pdbx_seq_one_letter_code
_entity_poly.pdbx_strand_id
1 'polypeptide(L)'
;MATMNKDDMKRALFGTYPTKEIDTRTWKPFKLGDWFDIHPTKAYKLTNRDLFNEDGINPVIGNSSYNNGITGYSNLDTTEANIITFSDTTSGTNTMFYQDMKFIGYPHVQGMYAREEKNIVYNKYTALFIISSIRGITRKRFDYSDKMNRDIISSMEVKLPEKNGEPDWEYMEDYMRNTLEMAQKRLYILQSVSE
;
A
#
# COMPACT_ATOMS: atom_id res chain seq x y z
N MET A 1 3.78 34.29 16.89
CA MET A 1 2.94 33.09 16.69
C MET A 1 2.15 32.86 17.96
N ALA A 2 0.81 32.73 17.88
CA ALA A 2 0.00 32.48 19.08
C ALA A 2 0.24 31.03 19.52
N THR A 3 0.77 30.83 20.72
CA THR A 3 0.92 29.50 21.34
C THR A 3 -0.47 28.94 21.62
N MET A 4 -0.74 27.79 21.03
CA MET A 4 -1.99 27.05 21.26
C MET A 4 -2.05 26.62 22.73
N ASN A 5 -3.18 26.87 23.40
CA ASN A 5 -3.32 26.47 24.80
C ASN A 5 -3.46 24.94 24.95
N LYS A 6 -3.23 24.43 26.20
CA LYS A 6 -3.25 22.99 26.50
C LYS A 6 -4.58 22.29 26.19
N ASP A 7 -5.70 23.01 26.30
CA ASP A 7 -7.04 22.44 26.09
C ASP A 7 -7.39 22.39 24.59
N ASP A 8 -6.96 23.38 23.81
CA ASP A 8 -7.06 23.33 22.35
C ASP A 8 -6.17 22.24 21.77
N MET A 9 -4.99 22.03 22.38
CA MET A 9 -4.07 20.96 22.03
C MET A 9 -4.67 19.58 22.33
N LYS A 10 -5.27 19.39 23.52
CA LYS A 10 -5.99 18.15 23.85
C LYS A 10 -7.16 17.91 22.91
N ARG A 11 -7.93 18.92 22.55
CA ARG A 11 -9.01 18.82 21.55
C ARG A 11 -8.48 18.45 20.17
N ALA A 12 -7.35 19.01 19.75
CA ALA A 12 -6.74 18.70 18.45
C ALA A 12 -6.15 17.28 18.40
N LEU A 13 -5.60 16.78 19.52
CA LEU A 13 -4.99 15.43 19.59
C LEU A 13 -6.01 14.32 19.89
N PHE A 14 -6.96 14.58 20.78
CA PHE A 14 -7.88 13.59 21.33
C PHE A 14 -9.36 13.92 21.07
N GLY A 15 -9.66 15.10 20.50
CA GLY A 15 -11.01 15.42 20.07
C GLY A 15 -11.53 14.39 19.09
N THR A 16 -12.80 14.03 19.21
CA THR A 16 -13.52 13.22 18.23
C THR A 16 -13.55 13.99 16.91
N TYR A 17 -12.50 13.83 16.11
CA TYR A 17 -12.68 14.04 14.69
C TYR A 17 -13.75 13.04 14.27
N PRO A 18 -14.76 13.44 13.49
CA PRO A 18 -15.68 12.49 12.92
C PRO A 18 -14.91 11.60 11.96
N THR A 19 -14.27 10.55 12.51
CA THR A 19 -13.96 9.38 11.73
C THR A 19 -15.32 8.85 11.37
N LYS A 20 -15.75 9.09 10.13
CA LYS A 20 -16.94 8.44 9.61
C LYS A 20 -16.71 6.95 9.84
N GLU A 21 -17.43 6.37 10.81
CA GLU A 21 -17.30 4.94 11.09
C GLU A 21 -17.52 4.21 9.76
N ILE A 22 -16.57 3.36 9.39
CA ILE A 22 -16.70 2.57 8.18
C ILE A 22 -17.78 1.53 8.43
N ASP A 23 -18.92 1.68 7.76
CA ASP A 23 -19.94 0.63 7.75
C ASP A 23 -19.60 -0.42 6.68
N THR A 24 -18.92 -1.48 7.09
CA THR A 24 -18.55 -2.59 6.19
C THR A 24 -19.68 -3.58 5.93
N ARG A 25 -20.86 -3.40 6.52
CA ARG A 25 -22.01 -4.34 6.35
C ARG A 25 -22.56 -4.33 4.95
N THR A 26 -22.44 -3.20 4.24
CA THR A 26 -22.88 -3.01 2.86
C THR A 26 -21.84 -3.41 1.81
N TRP A 27 -20.59 -3.68 2.24
CA TRP A 27 -19.52 -4.01 1.33
C TRP A 27 -19.70 -5.37 0.68
N LYS A 28 -19.30 -5.48 -0.59
CA LYS A 28 -19.41 -6.69 -1.40
C LYS A 28 -18.06 -7.35 -1.59
N PRO A 29 -18.02 -8.69 -1.75
CA PRO A 29 -16.79 -9.39 -2.09
C PRO A 29 -16.43 -9.15 -3.55
N PHE A 30 -15.16 -8.80 -3.79
CA PHE A 30 -14.57 -8.67 -5.12
C PHE A 30 -13.30 -9.51 -5.19
N LYS A 31 -13.19 -10.33 -6.24
CA LYS A 31 -11.99 -11.14 -6.48
C LYS A 31 -10.92 -10.24 -7.09
N LEU A 32 -9.73 -10.20 -6.46
CA LEU A 32 -8.68 -9.27 -6.87
C LEU A 32 -8.20 -9.50 -8.31
N GLY A 33 -8.11 -10.74 -8.76
CA GLY A 33 -7.71 -11.08 -10.13
C GLY A 33 -8.67 -10.62 -11.22
N ASP A 34 -9.90 -10.24 -10.88
CA ASP A 34 -10.86 -9.67 -11.84
C ASP A 34 -10.57 -8.17 -12.12
N TRP A 35 -9.79 -7.54 -11.26
CA TRP A 35 -9.47 -6.10 -11.29
C TRP A 35 -7.99 -5.82 -11.53
N PHE A 36 -7.12 -6.77 -11.16
CA PHE A 36 -5.68 -6.63 -11.27
C PHE A 36 -5.05 -7.81 -12.00
N ASP A 37 -4.13 -7.52 -12.91
CA ASP A 37 -3.16 -8.48 -13.37
C ASP A 37 -2.03 -8.59 -12.32
N ILE A 38 -1.72 -9.83 -11.92
CA ILE A 38 -0.71 -10.08 -10.88
C ILE A 38 0.39 -10.93 -11.48
N HIS A 39 1.56 -10.32 -11.63
CA HIS A 39 2.73 -10.99 -12.24
C HIS A 39 4.04 -10.44 -11.67
N PRO A 40 5.18 -11.11 -11.92
CA PRO A 40 6.48 -10.64 -11.47
C PRO A 40 6.79 -9.22 -11.98
N THR A 41 7.39 -8.41 -11.10
CA THR A 41 7.94 -7.12 -11.51
C THR A 41 9.11 -7.29 -12.47
N LYS A 42 9.41 -6.26 -13.26
CA LYS A 42 10.54 -6.27 -14.18
C LYS A 42 11.85 -6.14 -13.41
N ALA A 43 12.58 -7.24 -13.31
CA ALA A 43 13.88 -7.31 -12.65
C ALA A 43 15.00 -7.44 -13.68
N TYR A 44 16.16 -6.87 -13.38
CA TYR A 44 17.39 -7.13 -14.13
C TYR A 44 17.91 -8.55 -13.82
N LYS A 45 18.39 -9.24 -14.85
CA LYS A 45 19.06 -10.57 -14.71
C LYS A 45 20.54 -10.38 -14.35
N LEU A 46 20.78 -9.78 -13.19
CA LEU A 46 22.12 -9.45 -12.70
C LEU A 46 22.38 -10.10 -11.35
N THR A 47 23.67 -10.23 -11.00
CA THR A 47 24.05 -10.60 -9.64
C THR A 47 23.83 -9.43 -8.69
N ASN A 48 23.75 -9.71 -7.38
CA ASN A 48 23.61 -8.63 -6.40
C ASN A 48 24.76 -7.62 -6.45
N ARG A 49 25.97 -8.09 -6.75
CA ARG A 49 27.17 -7.27 -6.89
C ARG A 49 27.04 -6.26 -8.04
N ASP A 50 26.38 -6.66 -9.14
CA ASP A 50 26.24 -5.81 -10.32
C ASP A 50 24.98 -4.95 -10.26
N LEU A 51 24.00 -5.33 -9.46
CA LEU A 51 22.74 -4.63 -9.28
C LEU A 51 22.84 -3.52 -8.25
N PHE A 52 23.43 -3.76 -7.07
CA PHE A 52 23.48 -2.81 -5.98
C PHE A 52 24.74 -1.94 -6.02
N ASN A 53 24.56 -0.65 -5.83
CA ASN A 53 25.63 0.32 -5.79
C ASN A 53 25.55 1.14 -4.48
N GLU A 54 26.67 1.40 -3.82
CA GLU A 54 26.73 2.22 -2.59
C GLU A 54 26.25 3.65 -2.83
N ASP A 55 26.55 4.21 -4.00
CA ASP A 55 26.14 5.53 -4.46
C ASP A 55 24.86 5.50 -5.33
N GLY A 56 24.15 4.37 -5.34
CA GLY A 56 22.92 4.19 -6.11
C GLY A 56 21.81 5.16 -5.68
N ILE A 57 21.06 5.66 -6.64
CA ILE A 57 19.95 6.61 -6.41
C ILE A 57 18.58 6.00 -6.65
N ASN A 58 18.50 4.95 -7.46
CA ASN A 58 17.23 4.30 -7.80
C ASN A 58 16.95 3.14 -6.84
N PRO A 59 15.81 3.14 -6.12
CA PRO A 59 15.48 2.11 -5.15
C PRO A 59 15.25 0.76 -5.83
N VAL A 60 15.77 -0.31 -5.22
CA VAL A 60 15.51 -1.70 -5.60
C VAL A 60 14.54 -2.28 -4.59
N ILE A 61 13.34 -2.67 -5.06
CA ILE A 61 12.28 -3.26 -4.24
C ILE A 61 12.45 -4.77 -4.20
N GLY A 62 12.60 -5.31 -3.00
CA GLY A 62 12.84 -6.73 -2.75
C GLY A 62 11.94 -7.31 -1.66
N ASN A 63 12.45 -8.28 -0.93
CA ASN A 63 11.70 -9.07 0.06
C ASN A 63 11.67 -8.44 1.47
N SER A 64 12.04 -7.17 1.61
CA SER A 64 12.05 -6.48 2.90
C SER A 64 10.63 -6.19 3.38
N SER A 65 10.38 -6.39 4.68
CA SER A 65 9.16 -5.94 5.36
C SER A 65 9.28 -4.53 5.94
N TYR A 66 10.42 -3.88 5.74
CA TYR A 66 10.75 -2.53 6.23
C TYR A 66 11.03 -1.59 5.05
N ASN A 67 11.08 -0.31 5.35
CA ASN A 67 11.46 0.75 4.41
C ASN A 67 10.75 0.65 3.04
N ASN A 68 9.44 0.45 3.05
CA ASN A 68 8.62 0.29 1.84
C ASN A 68 9.11 -0.81 0.87
N GLY A 69 9.76 -1.86 1.39
CA GLY A 69 10.31 -2.96 0.60
C GLY A 69 11.69 -2.69 -0.03
N ILE A 70 12.27 -1.51 0.18
CA ILE A 70 13.59 -1.16 -0.37
C ILE A 70 14.65 -2.05 0.27
N THR A 71 15.39 -2.79 -0.55
CA THR A 71 16.50 -3.67 -0.14
C THR A 71 17.88 -3.09 -0.45
N GLY A 72 17.95 -2.05 -1.26
CA GLY A 72 19.18 -1.36 -1.65
C GLY A 72 18.90 -0.36 -2.77
N TYR A 73 19.96 0.17 -3.34
CA TYR A 73 19.88 1.16 -4.42
C TYR A 73 20.78 0.77 -5.58
N SER A 74 20.45 1.30 -6.76
CA SER A 74 21.16 1.02 -8.01
C SER A 74 21.33 2.29 -8.84
N ASN A 75 22.33 2.31 -9.71
CA ASN A 75 22.51 3.34 -10.74
C ASN A 75 21.86 2.98 -12.09
N LEU A 76 21.26 1.79 -12.18
CA LEU A 76 20.52 1.34 -13.36
C LEU A 76 19.18 2.08 -13.48
N ASP A 77 18.62 2.11 -14.69
CA ASP A 77 17.33 2.72 -14.96
C ASP A 77 16.20 2.00 -14.20
N THR A 78 15.25 2.79 -13.72
CA THR A 78 14.04 2.24 -13.07
C THR A 78 13.14 1.53 -14.07
N THR A 79 12.50 0.45 -13.63
CA THR A 79 11.70 -0.42 -14.50
C THR A 79 10.19 -0.19 -14.39
N GLU A 80 9.72 0.29 -13.24
CA GLU A 80 8.28 0.39 -12.94
C GLU A 80 7.98 1.51 -11.94
N ALA A 81 6.68 1.84 -11.81
CA ALA A 81 6.14 2.78 -10.84
C ALA A 81 4.63 2.58 -10.68
N ASN A 82 4.04 3.20 -9.64
CA ASN A 82 2.59 3.30 -9.43
C ASN A 82 1.89 1.93 -9.36
N ILE A 83 2.44 0.99 -8.60
CA ILE A 83 1.86 -0.33 -8.37
C ILE A 83 1.97 -0.77 -6.91
N ILE A 84 1.12 -1.70 -6.49
CA ILE A 84 1.32 -2.46 -5.26
C ILE A 84 2.30 -3.57 -5.55
N THR A 85 3.32 -3.71 -4.70
CA THR A 85 4.30 -4.81 -4.76
C THR A 85 4.19 -5.70 -3.53
N PHE A 86 4.55 -6.98 -3.66
CA PHE A 86 4.68 -7.92 -2.55
C PHE A 86 5.66 -9.04 -2.90
N SER A 87 6.24 -9.70 -1.89
CA SER A 87 7.11 -10.86 -2.09
C SER A 87 6.31 -12.16 -2.10
N ASP A 88 6.61 -13.05 -3.05
CA ASP A 88 6.01 -14.40 -3.13
C ASP A 88 6.78 -15.45 -2.32
N THR A 89 7.89 -15.07 -1.69
CA THR A 89 8.74 -15.96 -0.87
C THR A 89 8.53 -15.79 0.63
N THR A 90 7.80 -14.75 1.04
CA THR A 90 7.53 -14.45 2.46
C THR A 90 6.12 -14.88 2.85
N SER A 91 5.92 -15.21 4.12
CA SER A 91 4.60 -15.45 4.67
C SER A 91 3.86 -14.15 4.95
N GLY A 92 2.57 -14.11 4.62
CA GLY A 92 1.69 -12.98 4.91
C GLY A 92 1.98 -11.73 4.06
N THR A 93 1.33 -10.63 4.44
CA THR A 93 1.32 -9.37 3.67
C THR A 93 2.29 -8.31 4.20
N ASN A 94 3.28 -8.71 5.00
CA ASN A 94 4.23 -7.75 5.61
C ASN A 94 5.13 -7.06 4.58
N THR A 95 5.32 -7.67 3.41
CA THR A 95 6.08 -7.11 2.28
C THR A 95 5.22 -6.42 1.22
N MET A 96 3.91 -6.24 1.50
CA MET A 96 2.99 -5.60 0.56
C MET A 96 3.02 -4.08 0.74
N PHE A 97 3.45 -3.36 -0.28
CA PHE A 97 3.59 -1.90 -0.26
C PHE A 97 3.12 -1.28 -1.58
N TYR A 98 2.69 -0.04 -1.54
CA TYR A 98 2.47 0.77 -2.73
C TYR A 98 3.75 1.55 -3.08
N GLN A 99 4.14 1.45 -4.34
CA GLN A 99 5.32 2.12 -4.91
C GLN A 99 4.87 3.31 -5.77
N ASP A 100 4.82 4.49 -5.19
CA ASP A 100 4.46 5.73 -5.89
C ASP A 100 5.62 6.30 -6.70
N MET A 101 6.85 6.01 -6.29
CA MET A 101 8.07 6.41 -7.00
C MET A 101 8.52 5.33 -7.97
N LYS A 102 9.30 5.73 -8.97
CA LYS A 102 9.97 4.80 -9.88
C LYS A 102 10.95 3.92 -9.12
N PHE A 103 10.99 2.63 -9.46
CA PHE A 103 11.83 1.65 -8.79
C PHE A 103 12.35 0.58 -9.76
N ILE A 104 13.27 -0.25 -9.30
CA ILE A 104 13.76 -1.46 -9.95
C ILE A 104 13.17 -2.65 -9.22
N GLY A 105 12.51 -3.57 -9.96
CA GLY A 105 12.03 -4.83 -9.39
C GLY A 105 13.19 -5.78 -9.07
N TYR A 106 13.00 -6.59 -8.01
CA TYR A 106 13.95 -7.65 -7.64
C TYR A 106 13.29 -9.03 -7.84
N PRO A 107 14.06 -10.11 -8.07
CA PRO A 107 13.49 -11.45 -8.17
C PRO A 107 12.56 -11.80 -7.00
N HIS A 108 11.47 -12.52 -7.29
CA HIS A 108 10.42 -12.88 -6.34
C HIS A 108 9.55 -11.71 -5.82
N VAL A 109 9.64 -10.53 -6.41
CA VAL A 109 8.69 -9.46 -6.18
C VAL A 109 7.59 -9.50 -7.24
N GLN A 110 6.36 -9.57 -6.78
CA GLN A 110 5.15 -9.52 -7.61
C GLN A 110 4.58 -8.11 -7.61
N GLY A 111 4.03 -7.69 -8.74
CA GLY A 111 3.27 -6.45 -8.89
C GLY A 111 1.78 -6.72 -9.08
N MET A 112 0.93 -5.81 -8.60
CA MET A 112 -0.49 -5.76 -8.90
C MET A 112 -0.75 -4.59 -9.85
N TYR A 113 -1.10 -4.90 -11.09
CA TYR A 113 -1.32 -3.94 -12.16
C TYR A 113 -2.80 -3.79 -12.42
N ALA A 114 -3.31 -2.54 -12.41
CA ALA A 114 -4.70 -2.29 -12.74
C ALA A 114 -5.01 -2.77 -14.17
N ARG A 115 -6.10 -3.51 -14.35
CA ARG A 115 -6.56 -3.93 -15.68
C ARG A 115 -7.05 -2.71 -16.45
N GLU A 116 -6.53 -2.46 -17.64
CA GLU A 116 -6.84 -1.28 -18.46
C GLU A 116 -8.34 -1.21 -18.79
N GLU A 117 -8.97 -2.36 -19.07
CA GLU A 117 -10.39 -2.45 -19.41
C GLU A 117 -11.34 -2.14 -18.24
N LYS A 118 -10.83 -2.03 -17.01
CA LYS A 118 -11.63 -1.81 -15.80
C LYS A 118 -11.74 -0.35 -15.36
N ASN A 119 -11.09 0.58 -16.04
CA ASN A 119 -11.09 2.02 -15.72
C ASN A 119 -10.87 2.31 -14.23
N ILE A 120 -9.94 1.59 -13.60
CA ILE A 120 -9.65 1.70 -12.18
C ILE A 120 -8.98 3.05 -11.89
N VAL A 121 -9.49 3.78 -10.91
CA VAL A 121 -8.77 4.93 -10.35
C VAL A 121 -7.64 4.37 -9.45
N TYR A 122 -6.48 4.10 -10.05
CA TYR A 122 -5.37 3.46 -9.37
C TYR A 122 -4.30 4.48 -8.98
N ASN A 123 -4.33 4.88 -7.73
CA ASN A 123 -3.40 5.85 -7.16
C ASN A 123 -3.02 5.45 -5.73
N LYS A 124 -2.21 6.25 -5.08
CA LYS A 124 -1.76 6.04 -3.69
C LYS A 124 -2.89 5.73 -2.72
N TYR A 125 -4.00 6.43 -2.82
CA TYR A 125 -5.09 6.32 -1.84
C TYR A 125 -5.87 5.03 -2.02
N THR A 126 -6.27 4.71 -3.25
CA THR A 126 -6.96 3.46 -3.57
C THR A 126 -6.06 2.26 -3.30
N ALA A 127 -4.78 2.33 -3.64
CA ALA A 127 -3.80 1.28 -3.35
C ALA A 127 -3.66 1.02 -1.83
N LEU A 128 -3.55 2.06 -1.01
CA LEU A 128 -3.48 1.92 0.45
C LEU A 128 -4.77 1.35 1.05
N PHE A 129 -5.93 1.68 0.48
CA PHE A 129 -7.20 1.10 0.89
C PHE A 129 -7.22 -0.41 0.61
N ILE A 130 -6.85 -0.83 -0.60
CA ILE A 130 -6.74 -2.25 -1.01
C ILE A 130 -5.76 -3.01 -0.12
N ILE A 131 -4.55 -2.48 0.11
CA ILE A 131 -3.55 -3.09 1.01
C ILE A 131 -4.12 -3.28 2.41
N SER A 132 -4.81 -2.26 2.96
CA SER A 132 -5.39 -2.33 4.29
C SER A 132 -6.49 -3.39 4.37
N SER A 133 -7.31 -3.51 3.34
CA SER A 133 -8.38 -4.51 3.23
C SER A 133 -7.81 -5.93 3.14
N ILE A 134 -6.77 -6.16 2.32
CA ILE A 134 -6.07 -7.44 2.22
C ILE A 134 -5.45 -7.81 3.57
N ARG A 135 -4.74 -6.88 4.23
CA ARG A 135 -4.14 -7.10 5.55
C ARG A 135 -5.17 -7.45 6.62
N GLY A 136 -6.35 -6.87 6.57
CA GLY A 136 -7.46 -7.19 7.48
C GLY A 136 -7.93 -8.64 7.38
N ILE A 137 -7.90 -9.23 6.19
CA ILE A 137 -8.26 -10.63 5.93
C ILE A 137 -7.12 -11.55 6.34
N THR A 138 -5.90 -11.23 5.94
CA THR A 138 -4.73 -12.10 6.10
C THR A 138 -4.31 -12.27 7.55
N ARG A 139 -4.43 -11.24 8.39
CA ARG A 139 -4.17 -11.33 9.84
C ARG A 139 -5.00 -12.40 10.56
N LYS A 140 -6.14 -12.79 10.01
CA LYS A 140 -7.07 -13.75 10.63
C LYS A 140 -6.98 -15.16 10.04
N ARG A 141 -6.39 -15.34 8.87
CA ARG A 141 -6.49 -16.58 8.07
C ARG A 141 -5.17 -17.26 7.74
N PHE A 142 -4.05 -16.55 7.81
CA PHE A 142 -2.78 -17.10 7.39
C PHE A 142 -1.88 -17.37 8.59
N ASP A 143 -1.56 -18.65 8.78
CA ASP A 143 -0.49 -19.08 9.67
C ASP A 143 0.87 -18.78 9.04
N TYR A 144 1.91 -18.80 9.86
CA TYR A 144 3.29 -18.45 9.49
C TYR A 144 3.86 -19.29 8.34
N SER A 145 3.19 -20.40 7.97
CA SER A 145 3.59 -21.33 6.91
C SER A 145 3.06 -20.99 5.51
N ASP A 146 2.04 -20.14 5.40
CA ASP A 146 1.37 -19.89 4.12
C ASP A 146 2.08 -18.77 3.34
N LYS A 147 2.76 -19.14 2.26
CA LYS A 147 3.38 -18.18 1.34
C LYS A 147 2.31 -17.46 0.54
N MET A 148 2.38 -16.14 0.55
CA MET A 148 1.52 -15.29 -0.27
C MET A 148 2.03 -15.25 -1.70
N ASN A 149 1.58 -16.19 -2.53
CA ASN A 149 1.90 -16.19 -3.94
C ASN A 149 0.83 -15.46 -4.77
N ARG A 150 1.12 -15.23 -6.06
CA ARG A 150 0.23 -14.53 -7.00
C ARG A 150 -1.12 -15.20 -7.17
N ASP A 151 -1.17 -16.54 -7.14
CA ASP A 151 -2.42 -17.29 -7.36
C ASP A 151 -3.36 -17.11 -6.16
N ILE A 152 -2.81 -17.09 -4.95
CA ILE A 152 -3.54 -16.80 -3.72
C ILE A 152 -4.10 -15.37 -3.77
N ILE A 153 -3.26 -14.37 -4.08
CA ILE A 153 -3.72 -12.98 -4.17
C ILE A 153 -4.74 -12.81 -5.29
N SER A 154 -4.51 -13.39 -6.47
CA SER A 154 -5.43 -13.29 -7.60
C SER A 154 -6.80 -13.91 -7.30
N SER A 155 -6.84 -15.03 -6.57
CA SER A 155 -8.09 -15.70 -6.18
C SER A 155 -8.75 -15.11 -4.93
N MET A 156 -8.08 -14.20 -4.23
CA MET A 156 -8.58 -13.65 -2.97
C MET A 156 -9.80 -12.75 -3.19
N GLU A 157 -10.86 -13.02 -2.43
CA GLU A 157 -12.02 -12.15 -2.33
C GLU A 157 -11.83 -11.14 -1.21
N VAL A 158 -11.92 -9.87 -1.53
CA VAL A 158 -11.82 -8.75 -0.60
C VAL A 158 -13.16 -8.01 -0.55
N LYS A 159 -13.67 -7.75 0.64
CA LYS A 159 -14.87 -6.91 0.79
C LYS A 159 -14.48 -5.45 0.58
N LEU A 160 -15.12 -4.80 -0.38
CA LEU A 160 -14.91 -3.40 -0.74
C LEU A 160 -16.26 -2.66 -0.79
N PRO A 161 -16.27 -1.33 -0.60
CA PRO A 161 -17.43 -0.51 -0.91
C PRO A 161 -17.83 -0.72 -2.36
N GLU A 162 -19.14 -0.72 -2.62
CA GLU A 162 -19.71 -1.04 -3.94
C GLU A 162 -20.56 0.12 -4.44
N LYS A 163 -20.44 0.37 -5.75
CA LYS A 163 -21.28 1.33 -6.49
C LYS A 163 -21.58 0.72 -7.88
N ASN A 164 -22.85 0.51 -8.18
CA ASN A 164 -23.32 -0.04 -9.47
C ASN A 164 -22.74 -1.41 -9.85
N GLY A 165 -22.49 -2.29 -8.87
CA GLY A 165 -21.94 -3.62 -9.10
C GLY A 165 -20.41 -3.69 -9.17
N GLU A 166 -19.73 -2.57 -9.05
CA GLU A 166 -18.26 -2.45 -9.10
C GLU A 166 -17.69 -1.88 -7.78
N PRO A 167 -16.37 -2.04 -7.51
CA PRO A 167 -15.75 -1.36 -6.38
C PRO A 167 -15.89 0.16 -6.50
N ASP A 168 -16.32 0.81 -5.43
CA ASP A 168 -16.44 2.27 -5.37
C ASP A 168 -15.04 2.91 -5.16
N TRP A 169 -14.32 3.09 -6.27
CA TRP A 169 -12.96 3.65 -6.28
C TRP A 169 -12.92 5.08 -5.74
N GLU A 170 -13.95 5.88 -6.03
CA GLU A 170 -14.07 7.26 -5.56
C GLU A 170 -14.19 7.31 -4.03
N TYR A 171 -15.06 6.46 -3.46
CA TYR A 171 -15.17 6.34 -2.01
C TYR A 171 -13.85 5.93 -1.35
N MET A 172 -13.15 4.92 -1.93
CA MET A 172 -11.88 4.43 -1.38
C MET A 172 -10.80 5.52 -1.42
N GLU A 173 -10.72 6.28 -2.52
CA GLU A 173 -9.81 7.40 -2.66
C GLU A 173 -10.09 8.48 -1.62
N ASP A 174 -11.31 8.96 -1.56
CA ASP A 174 -11.72 10.03 -0.64
C ASP A 174 -11.52 9.64 0.83
N TYR A 175 -11.86 8.40 1.18
CA TYR A 175 -11.68 7.91 2.53
C TYR A 175 -10.20 7.91 2.94
N MET A 176 -9.31 7.39 2.11
CA MET A 176 -7.88 7.34 2.42
C MET A 176 -7.21 8.70 2.38
N ARG A 177 -7.62 9.57 1.46
CA ARG A 177 -7.15 10.97 1.39
C ARG A 177 -7.45 11.68 2.70
N ASN A 178 -8.71 11.65 3.14
CA ASN A 178 -9.14 12.28 4.39
C ASN A 178 -8.41 11.67 5.60
N THR A 179 -8.20 10.36 5.62
CA THR A 179 -7.48 9.66 6.70
C THR A 179 -6.03 10.13 6.81
N LEU A 180 -5.33 10.23 5.69
CA LEU A 180 -3.93 10.68 5.65
C LEU A 180 -3.81 12.17 6.00
N GLU A 181 -4.70 13.01 5.51
CA GLU A 181 -4.72 14.44 5.88
C GLU A 181 -4.93 14.64 7.39
N MET A 182 -5.85 13.88 7.99
CA MET A 182 -6.04 13.91 9.45
C MET A 182 -4.79 13.44 10.20
N ALA A 183 -4.13 12.38 9.73
CA ALA A 183 -2.89 11.89 10.33
C ALA A 183 -1.78 12.93 10.25
N GLN A 184 -1.61 13.59 9.11
CA GLN A 184 -0.63 14.67 8.92
C GLN A 184 -0.90 15.87 9.84
N LYS A 185 -2.15 16.31 9.94
CA LYS A 185 -2.52 17.39 10.86
C LYS A 185 -2.18 17.06 12.31
N ARG A 186 -2.46 15.82 12.74
CA ARG A 186 -2.10 15.37 14.10
C ARG A 186 -0.59 15.35 14.32
N LEU A 187 0.16 14.88 13.34
CA LEU A 187 1.63 14.84 13.40
C LEU A 187 2.22 16.25 13.52
N TYR A 188 1.72 17.18 12.71
CA TYR A 188 2.12 18.60 12.78
C TYR A 188 1.87 19.21 14.16
N ILE A 189 0.69 18.95 14.75
CA ILE A 189 0.36 19.44 16.10
C ILE A 189 1.32 18.83 17.13
N LEU A 190 1.62 17.53 17.05
CA LEU A 190 2.57 16.87 17.96
C LEU A 190 3.97 17.47 17.87
N GLN A 191 4.45 17.75 16.66
CA GLN A 191 5.77 18.38 16.45
C GLN A 191 5.83 19.81 17.03
N SER A 192 4.76 20.61 16.85
CA SER A 192 4.69 21.98 17.36
C SER A 192 4.63 22.09 18.89
N VAL A 193 4.44 20.98 19.58
CA VAL A 193 4.35 20.89 21.06
C VAL A 193 5.69 20.43 21.65
N SER A 194 6.55 19.79 20.86
CA SER A 194 7.84 19.27 21.30
C SER A 194 8.98 20.27 21.18
N GLU A 195 8.74 21.43 20.58
CA GLU A 195 9.61 22.61 20.57
C GLU A 195 9.21 23.60 21.68
#